data_8da0b7ff1cb2091e87af8f9cd31f0b95
#
_entry.id   8da0b7ff1cb2091e87af8f9cd31f0b95
#
_cell.length_a   1.000
_cell.length_b   1.000
_cell.length_c   1.000
_cell.angle_alpha   90.00
_cell.angle_beta   90.00
_cell.angle_gamma   90.00
#
_symmetry.space_group_name_H-M   'P 1'
#
loop_
_entity.id
_entity.type
_entity.pdbx_description
1 polymer ?
#
loop_
_entity_poly.entity_id
_entity_poly.type
_entity_poly.pdbx_seq_one_letter_code
_entity_poly.pdbx_strand_id
1 'polypeptide(L)'
;MNDMTLNLADEATVQRLAEALALQRKAYLAHPVPTLAERRADLRTLQRFVRDHKEALISAISADYGHRSRHETLLAEIAPVVDGIDHTLKHLKAWMKPQKRGVDWISFFGARNRVVPQPLGVVGVIVPWNFPVNLSLIPLNYIFAAGNRAMVKMSENSRHLARLLIERMPAYFPPDKLQIFDETGGVGIEFSKLPFDHLLFTGSGNTGRAVMAAASRNLCPVTLELGGKSPAIVFDDYPVRTAAERILFVKYLNAGQICTTVDHAWLPPQRIDEFVKLACEIVPKRYPRLDSPDYTSIIDERAYQRLLAALED
;
A
#
# COMPACT_ATOMS: atom_id res chain seq x y z
N MET A 1 19.86 23.85 5.03
CA MET A 1 19.63 23.72 3.58
C MET A 1 20.49 22.56 3.11
N ASN A 2 19.96 21.33 3.14
CA ASN A 2 20.66 20.19 2.57
C ASN A 2 20.27 20.10 1.10
N ASP A 3 21.28 20.30 0.27
CA ASP A 3 21.26 20.10 -1.16
C ASP A 3 20.92 18.62 -1.43
N MET A 4 19.64 18.32 -1.57
CA MET A 4 19.20 17.09 -2.20
C MET A 4 19.52 17.25 -3.67
N THR A 5 20.73 16.88 -4.09
CA THR A 5 21.00 16.57 -5.48
C THR A 5 20.00 15.48 -5.89
N LEU A 6 18.92 15.94 -6.52
CA LEU A 6 17.96 15.05 -7.17
C LEU A 6 18.75 14.26 -8.21
N ASN A 7 19.09 13.01 -7.90
CA ASN A 7 19.61 12.09 -8.91
C ASN A 7 18.51 11.95 -9.96
N LEU A 8 18.67 12.70 -11.05
CA LEU A 8 17.82 12.52 -12.23
C LEU A 8 18.08 11.12 -12.76
N ALA A 9 17.02 10.42 -13.14
CA ALA A 9 17.13 9.13 -13.77
C ALA A 9 17.94 9.27 -15.09
N ASP A 10 18.77 8.29 -15.39
CA ASP A 10 19.44 8.20 -16.67
C ASP A 10 18.44 7.95 -17.81
N GLU A 11 18.85 8.26 -19.04
CA GLU A 11 17.99 8.10 -20.22
C GLU A 11 17.51 6.65 -20.39
N ALA A 12 18.33 5.66 -20.04
CA ALA A 12 17.96 4.24 -20.12
C ALA A 12 16.81 3.89 -19.16
N THR A 13 16.82 4.46 -17.95
CA THR A 13 15.72 4.28 -16.99
C THR A 13 14.42 4.93 -17.48
N VAL A 14 14.50 6.15 -18.00
CA VAL A 14 13.33 6.86 -18.57
C VAL A 14 12.75 6.06 -19.73
N GLN A 15 13.60 5.59 -20.65
CA GLN A 15 13.18 4.77 -21.78
C GLN A 15 12.53 3.45 -21.34
N ARG A 16 13.14 2.72 -20.42
CA ARG A 16 12.60 1.47 -19.86
C ARG A 16 11.19 1.66 -19.29
N LEU A 17 10.95 2.73 -18.55
CA LEU A 17 9.64 3.05 -18.00
C LEU A 17 8.61 3.37 -19.08
N ALA A 18 9.00 4.15 -20.09
CA ALA A 18 8.13 4.51 -21.22
C ALA A 18 7.77 3.29 -22.07
N GLU A 19 8.74 2.40 -22.36
CA GLU A 19 8.52 1.15 -23.09
C GLU A 19 7.57 0.20 -22.36
N ALA A 20 7.73 0.07 -21.02
CA ALA A 20 6.85 -0.72 -20.18
C ALA A 20 5.39 -0.23 -20.24
N LEU A 21 5.20 1.09 -20.14
CA LEU A 21 3.88 1.69 -20.25
C LEU A 21 3.28 1.49 -21.64
N ALA A 22 4.07 1.68 -22.70
CA ALA A 22 3.64 1.51 -24.09
C ALA A 22 3.23 0.05 -24.36
N LEU A 23 4.01 -0.93 -23.87
CA LEU A 23 3.70 -2.35 -23.97
C LEU A 23 2.35 -2.68 -23.32
N GLN A 24 2.14 -2.23 -22.08
CA GLN A 24 0.90 -2.48 -21.35
C GLN A 24 -0.30 -1.77 -21.98
N ARG A 25 -0.12 -0.53 -22.47
CA ARG A 25 -1.17 0.22 -23.16
C ARG A 25 -1.58 -0.44 -24.47
N LYS A 26 -0.61 -0.92 -25.25
CA LYS A 26 -0.89 -1.68 -26.49
C LYS A 26 -1.71 -2.94 -26.18
N ALA A 27 -1.31 -3.70 -25.17
CA ALA A 27 -2.03 -4.91 -24.77
C ALA A 27 -3.43 -4.61 -24.19
N TYR A 28 -3.60 -3.50 -23.47
CA TYR A 28 -4.91 -3.03 -23.02
C TYR A 28 -5.82 -2.69 -24.19
N LEU A 29 -5.33 -1.93 -25.17
CA LEU A 29 -6.12 -1.55 -26.34
C LEU A 29 -6.53 -2.75 -27.22
N ALA A 30 -5.70 -3.79 -27.25
CA ALA A 30 -6.02 -5.04 -27.94
C ALA A 30 -7.12 -5.85 -27.24
N HIS A 31 -7.23 -5.75 -25.90
CA HIS A 31 -8.24 -6.45 -25.09
C HIS A 31 -8.69 -5.60 -23.89
N PRO A 32 -9.53 -4.56 -24.13
CA PRO A 32 -9.79 -3.54 -23.11
C PRO A 32 -10.75 -3.98 -22.01
N VAL A 33 -11.58 -5.01 -22.24
CA VAL A 33 -12.59 -5.47 -21.27
C VAL A 33 -12.43 -6.97 -21.01
N PRO A 34 -11.51 -7.38 -20.13
CA PRO A 34 -11.37 -8.79 -19.77
C PRO A 34 -12.64 -9.36 -19.15
N THR A 35 -12.93 -10.61 -19.45
CA THR A 35 -14.07 -11.35 -18.92
C THR A 35 -13.98 -11.58 -17.41
N LEU A 36 -15.08 -11.96 -16.77
CA LEU A 36 -15.09 -12.40 -15.37
C LEU A 36 -14.13 -13.59 -15.12
N ALA A 37 -14.05 -14.50 -16.08
CA ALA A 37 -13.18 -15.68 -15.97
C ALA A 37 -11.69 -15.30 -15.95
N GLU A 38 -11.27 -14.40 -16.84
CA GLU A 38 -9.90 -13.88 -16.93
C GLU A 38 -9.51 -13.10 -15.67
N ARG A 39 -10.38 -12.19 -15.19
CA ARG A 39 -10.12 -11.44 -13.96
C ARG A 39 -9.98 -12.37 -12.75
N ARG A 40 -10.82 -13.41 -12.66
CA ARG A 40 -10.69 -14.44 -11.60
C ARG A 40 -9.41 -15.26 -11.74
N ALA A 41 -8.96 -15.53 -12.95
CA ALA A 41 -7.69 -16.22 -13.18
C ALA A 41 -6.51 -15.37 -12.69
N ASP A 42 -6.49 -14.07 -13.01
CA ASP A 42 -5.47 -13.13 -12.51
C ASP A 42 -5.45 -13.09 -10.97
N LEU A 43 -6.61 -12.99 -10.32
CA LEU A 43 -6.72 -12.96 -8.86
C LEU A 43 -6.22 -14.24 -8.21
N ARG A 44 -6.57 -15.42 -8.77
CA ARG A 44 -6.07 -16.71 -8.27
C ARG A 44 -4.56 -16.84 -8.49
N THR A 45 -4.04 -16.31 -9.58
CA THR A 45 -2.60 -16.28 -9.85
C THR A 45 -1.87 -15.41 -8.83
N LEU A 46 -2.42 -14.23 -8.49
CA LEU A 46 -1.86 -13.37 -7.44
C LEU A 46 -1.89 -14.08 -6.06
N GLN A 47 -3.00 -14.75 -5.72
CA GLN A 47 -3.12 -15.51 -4.47
C GLN A 47 -2.12 -16.67 -4.41
N ARG A 48 -1.95 -17.39 -5.52
CA ARG A 48 -0.96 -18.47 -5.64
C ARG A 48 0.45 -17.94 -5.42
N PHE A 49 0.83 -16.81 -6.04
CA PHE A 49 2.12 -16.17 -5.82
C PHE A 49 2.40 -15.94 -4.33
N VAL A 50 1.44 -15.37 -3.59
CA VAL A 50 1.59 -15.13 -2.14
C VAL A 50 1.80 -16.43 -1.36
N ARG A 51 1.04 -17.47 -1.68
CA ARG A 51 1.16 -18.77 -1.02
C ARG A 51 2.48 -19.46 -1.30
N ASP A 52 2.90 -19.48 -2.57
CA ASP A 52 4.14 -20.13 -3.02
C ASP A 52 5.39 -19.45 -2.45
N HIS A 53 5.35 -18.12 -2.25
CA HIS A 53 6.49 -17.32 -1.80
C HIS A 53 6.37 -16.76 -0.39
N LYS A 54 5.41 -17.23 0.43
CA LYS A 54 5.13 -16.69 1.77
C LYS A 54 6.39 -16.52 2.63
N GLU A 55 7.20 -17.56 2.76
CA GLU A 55 8.40 -17.51 3.59
C GLU A 55 9.49 -16.58 3.01
N ALA A 56 9.63 -16.55 1.68
CA ALA A 56 10.56 -15.66 1.01
C ALA A 56 10.14 -14.18 1.18
N LEU A 57 8.84 -13.88 1.12
CA LEU A 57 8.31 -12.54 1.38
C LEU A 57 8.59 -12.10 2.81
N ILE A 58 8.35 -12.97 3.81
CA ILE A 58 8.62 -12.70 5.22
C ILE A 58 10.11 -12.41 5.43
N SER A 59 10.98 -13.25 4.87
CA SER A 59 12.43 -13.12 5.00
C SER A 59 12.95 -11.84 4.33
N ALA A 60 12.44 -11.50 3.15
CA ALA A 60 12.84 -10.31 2.41
C ALA A 60 12.48 -9.03 3.17
N ILE A 61 11.25 -8.94 3.72
CA ILE A 61 10.84 -7.78 4.53
C ILE A 61 11.70 -7.68 5.80
N SER A 62 11.96 -8.80 6.48
CA SER A 62 12.80 -8.79 7.67
C SER A 62 14.22 -8.31 7.34
N ALA A 63 14.78 -8.68 6.19
CA ALA A 63 16.08 -8.21 5.74
C ALA A 63 16.09 -6.71 5.42
N ASP A 64 15.00 -6.16 4.87
CA ASP A 64 14.85 -4.72 4.60
C ASP A 64 14.82 -3.88 5.88
N TYR A 65 14.26 -4.43 6.96
CA TYR A 65 14.19 -3.77 8.28
C TYR A 65 15.44 -4.00 9.17
N GLY A 66 16.35 -4.88 8.75
CA GLY A 66 17.34 -5.47 9.64
C GLY A 66 16.71 -6.51 10.58
N HIS A 67 15.52 -6.26 11.09
CA HIS A 67 14.67 -7.23 11.78
C HIS A 67 13.20 -6.80 11.73
N ARG A 68 12.30 -7.71 11.34
CA ARG A 68 10.85 -7.53 11.45
C ARG A 68 10.19 -8.79 12.01
N SER A 69 9.28 -8.59 12.96
CA SER A 69 8.51 -9.69 13.55
C SER A 69 7.80 -10.51 12.47
N ARG A 70 8.04 -11.83 12.51
CA ARG A 70 7.37 -12.77 11.62
C ARG A 70 5.85 -12.77 11.82
N HIS A 71 5.40 -12.67 13.08
CA HIS A 71 3.98 -12.65 13.42
C HIS A 71 3.30 -11.39 12.90
N GLU A 72 3.94 -10.24 13.02
CA GLU A 72 3.45 -8.97 12.47
C GLU A 72 3.36 -9.02 10.95
N THR A 73 4.37 -9.59 10.27
CA THR A 73 4.36 -9.76 8.81
C THR A 73 3.21 -10.69 8.37
N LEU A 74 2.99 -11.80 9.07
CA LEU A 74 1.87 -12.70 8.77
C LEU A 74 0.52 -12.00 8.95
N LEU A 75 0.33 -11.28 10.06
CA LEU A 75 -0.92 -10.62 10.43
C LEU A 75 -1.24 -9.42 9.54
N ALA A 76 -0.24 -8.58 9.27
CA ALA A 76 -0.46 -7.27 8.65
C ALA A 76 -0.12 -7.20 7.15
N GLU A 77 0.60 -8.20 6.62
CA GLU A 77 1.02 -8.22 5.22
C GLU A 77 0.39 -9.40 4.45
N ILE A 78 0.56 -10.62 4.94
CA ILE A 78 0.19 -11.83 4.19
C ILE A 78 -1.31 -12.13 4.31
N ALA A 79 -1.84 -12.20 5.53
CA ALA A 79 -3.24 -12.55 5.75
C ALA A 79 -4.21 -11.57 5.08
N PRO A 80 -4.04 -10.22 5.21
CA PRO A 80 -4.96 -9.28 4.56
C PRO A 80 -4.97 -9.38 3.04
N VAL A 81 -3.83 -9.71 2.40
CA VAL A 81 -3.77 -9.92 0.95
C VAL A 81 -4.58 -11.14 0.54
N VAL A 82 -4.39 -12.27 1.23
CA VAL A 82 -5.12 -13.52 0.92
C VAL A 82 -6.61 -13.34 1.14
N ASP A 83 -7.01 -12.80 2.29
CA ASP A 83 -8.41 -12.56 2.64
C ASP A 83 -9.07 -11.53 1.70
N GLY A 84 -8.34 -10.47 1.34
CA GLY A 84 -8.79 -9.47 0.38
C GLY A 84 -9.04 -10.05 -1.01
N ILE A 85 -8.19 -10.97 -1.48
CA ILE A 85 -8.39 -11.67 -2.76
C ILE A 85 -9.61 -12.60 -2.68
N ASP A 86 -9.78 -13.36 -1.60
CA ASP A 86 -10.94 -14.25 -1.41
C ASP A 86 -12.25 -13.44 -1.38
N HIS A 87 -12.25 -12.30 -0.67
CA HIS A 87 -13.38 -11.38 -0.68
C HIS A 87 -13.70 -10.88 -2.09
N THR A 88 -12.69 -10.45 -2.83
CA THR A 88 -12.84 -9.97 -4.21
C THR A 88 -13.39 -11.05 -5.14
N LEU A 89 -12.84 -12.27 -5.10
CA LEU A 89 -13.32 -13.41 -5.89
C LEU A 89 -14.80 -13.71 -5.66
N LYS A 90 -15.24 -13.57 -4.40
CA LYS A 90 -16.65 -13.78 -4.01
C LYS A 90 -17.58 -12.70 -4.58
N HIS A 91 -17.15 -11.44 -4.59
CA HIS A 91 -18.01 -10.30 -4.91
C HIS A 91 -17.86 -9.78 -6.34
N LEU A 92 -16.79 -10.10 -7.06
CA LEU A 92 -16.42 -9.55 -8.36
C LEU A 92 -17.57 -9.61 -9.41
N LYS A 93 -18.28 -10.74 -9.47
CA LYS A 93 -19.44 -10.88 -10.41
C LYS A 93 -20.51 -9.82 -10.15
N ALA A 94 -20.77 -9.47 -8.90
CA ALA A 94 -21.74 -8.45 -8.54
C ALA A 94 -21.23 -7.05 -8.88
N TRP A 95 -19.95 -6.77 -8.62
CA TRP A 95 -19.33 -5.46 -8.90
C TRP A 95 -19.25 -5.13 -10.39
N MET A 96 -19.15 -6.14 -11.26
CA MET A 96 -19.11 -5.98 -12.71
C MET A 96 -20.49 -5.72 -13.34
N LYS A 97 -21.59 -5.85 -12.58
CA LYS A 97 -22.93 -5.68 -13.14
C LYS A 97 -23.22 -4.21 -13.47
N PRO A 98 -23.79 -3.92 -14.66
CA PRO A 98 -24.33 -2.61 -14.95
C PRO A 98 -25.40 -2.20 -13.93
N GLN A 99 -25.36 -0.97 -13.49
CA GLN A 99 -26.30 -0.40 -12.54
C GLN A 99 -27.29 0.52 -13.26
N LYS A 100 -28.59 0.28 -13.08
CA LYS A 100 -29.64 1.19 -13.59
C LYS A 100 -29.58 2.52 -12.85
N ARG A 101 -29.87 3.61 -13.55
CA ARG A 101 -30.01 4.97 -13.02
C ARG A 101 -31.36 5.55 -13.42
N GLY A 102 -31.83 6.53 -12.65
CA GLY A 102 -33.06 7.25 -12.94
C GLY A 102 -33.00 7.97 -14.27
N VAL A 103 -34.17 8.16 -14.88
CA VAL A 103 -34.37 8.93 -16.10
C VAL A 103 -35.46 9.94 -15.82
N ASP A 104 -35.29 11.17 -16.29
CA ASP A 104 -36.38 12.14 -16.40
C ASP A 104 -37.27 11.74 -17.56
N TRP A 105 -38.41 11.11 -17.27
CA TRP A 105 -39.35 10.58 -18.26
C TRP A 105 -40.08 11.66 -19.05
N ILE A 106 -40.14 12.88 -18.50
CA ILE A 106 -40.80 14.00 -19.20
C ILE A 106 -39.91 14.45 -20.34
N SER A 107 -38.64 14.66 -20.08
CA SER A 107 -37.65 15.12 -21.08
C SER A 107 -37.11 14.01 -21.98
N PHE A 108 -37.07 12.76 -21.50
CA PHE A 108 -36.44 11.64 -22.20
C PHE A 108 -37.32 10.39 -22.21
N PHE A 109 -38.50 10.50 -22.82
CA PHE A 109 -39.46 9.39 -22.93
C PHE A 109 -38.84 8.16 -23.60
N GLY A 110 -38.96 6.99 -22.95
CA GLY A 110 -38.43 5.71 -23.45
C GLY A 110 -36.93 5.50 -23.24
N ALA A 111 -36.17 6.47 -22.69
CA ALA A 111 -34.74 6.34 -22.42
C ALA A 111 -34.43 5.39 -21.26
N ARG A 112 -33.20 4.86 -21.24
CA ARG A 112 -32.70 3.99 -20.19
C ARG A 112 -31.26 4.38 -19.84
N ASN A 113 -31.04 4.77 -18.61
CA ASN A 113 -29.69 5.12 -18.09
C ASN A 113 -29.06 3.94 -17.36
N ARG A 114 -27.78 3.72 -17.61
CA ARG A 114 -26.97 2.70 -16.92
C ARG A 114 -25.57 3.23 -16.66
N VAL A 115 -25.01 2.85 -15.51
CA VAL A 115 -23.59 2.96 -15.24
C VAL A 115 -22.96 1.59 -15.48
N VAL A 116 -21.99 1.53 -16.38
CA VAL A 116 -21.30 0.29 -16.75
C VAL A 116 -19.86 0.39 -16.23
N PRO A 117 -19.44 -0.46 -15.25
CA PRO A 117 -18.05 -0.51 -14.81
C PRO A 117 -17.14 -0.97 -15.95
N GLN A 118 -16.05 -0.22 -16.20
CA GLN A 118 -15.06 -0.55 -17.22
C GLN A 118 -13.66 -0.38 -16.67
N PRO A 119 -12.66 -1.13 -17.20
CA PRO A 119 -11.26 -0.88 -16.90
C PRO A 119 -10.83 0.53 -17.35
N LEU A 120 -9.90 1.13 -16.62
CA LEU A 120 -9.31 2.42 -16.99
C LEU A 120 -8.18 2.26 -18.01
N GLY A 121 -7.34 1.24 -17.83
CA GLY A 121 -6.15 1.02 -18.65
C GLY A 121 -4.96 0.53 -17.84
N VAL A 122 -3.89 1.32 -17.80
CA VAL A 122 -2.66 1.04 -17.05
C VAL A 122 -2.60 1.89 -15.80
N VAL A 123 -2.53 1.23 -14.65
CA VAL A 123 -2.47 1.87 -13.32
C VAL A 123 -1.06 1.83 -12.78
N GLY A 124 -0.52 3.00 -12.42
CA GLY A 124 0.73 3.12 -11.68
C GLY A 124 0.48 2.98 -10.17
N VAL A 125 1.38 2.29 -9.46
CA VAL A 125 1.34 2.17 -8.00
C VAL A 125 2.71 2.51 -7.43
N ILE A 126 2.79 3.50 -6.53
CA ILE A 126 3.99 3.84 -5.77
C ILE A 126 3.82 3.36 -4.34
N VAL A 127 4.67 2.43 -3.94
CA VAL A 127 4.55 1.64 -2.72
C VAL A 127 5.49 2.18 -1.64
N PRO A 128 5.05 2.37 -0.38
CA PRO A 128 5.90 2.73 0.74
C PRO A 128 6.65 1.52 1.30
N TRP A 129 7.50 1.78 2.28
CA TRP A 129 8.34 0.75 2.91
C TRP A 129 7.69 0.03 4.10
N ASN A 130 6.67 0.64 4.75
CA ASN A 130 6.18 0.16 6.05
C ASN A 130 5.32 -1.12 5.99
N PHE A 131 4.51 -1.29 4.94
CA PHE A 131 3.76 -2.51 4.64
C PHE A 131 3.86 -2.84 3.15
N PRO A 132 5.07 -3.16 2.65
CA PRO A 132 5.34 -3.16 1.21
C PRO A 132 4.66 -4.31 0.46
N VAL A 133 4.37 -5.46 1.10
CA VAL A 133 3.60 -6.55 0.48
C VAL A 133 2.12 -6.20 0.43
N ASN A 134 1.54 -5.76 1.55
CA ASN A 134 0.14 -5.37 1.62
C ASN A 134 -0.16 -4.23 0.64
N LEU A 135 0.64 -3.14 0.72
CA LEU A 135 0.42 -1.92 -0.06
C LEU A 135 0.86 -2.01 -1.53
N SER A 136 1.42 -3.14 -1.95
CA SER A 136 1.59 -3.49 -3.37
C SER A 136 0.51 -4.47 -3.85
N LEU A 137 0.27 -5.55 -3.12
CA LEU A 137 -0.57 -6.65 -3.61
C LEU A 137 -2.08 -6.42 -3.40
N ILE A 138 -2.49 -5.66 -2.38
CA ILE A 138 -3.90 -5.26 -2.23
C ILE A 138 -4.34 -4.31 -3.36
N PRO A 139 -3.58 -3.26 -3.74
CA PRO A 139 -3.88 -2.51 -4.95
C PRO A 139 -3.94 -3.39 -6.20
N LEU A 140 -2.98 -4.30 -6.39
CA LEU A 140 -2.99 -5.24 -7.52
C LEU A 140 -4.24 -6.12 -7.56
N ASN A 141 -4.73 -6.58 -6.39
CA ASN A 141 -6.00 -7.31 -6.31
C ASN A 141 -7.15 -6.50 -6.93
N TYR A 142 -7.30 -5.23 -6.56
CA TYR A 142 -8.38 -4.38 -7.10
C TYR A 142 -8.13 -3.94 -8.54
N ILE A 143 -6.90 -3.69 -8.93
CA ILE A 143 -6.52 -3.35 -10.31
C ILE A 143 -6.88 -4.50 -11.25
N PHE A 144 -6.56 -5.74 -10.89
CA PHE A 144 -6.89 -6.92 -11.70
C PHE A 144 -8.39 -7.25 -11.64
N ALA A 145 -9.04 -7.07 -10.50
CA ALA A 145 -10.49 -7.19 -10.38
C ALA A 145 -11.23 -6.22 -11.31
N ALA A 146 -10.74 -4.99 -11.42
CA ALA A 146 -11.28 -4.00 -12.35
C ALA A 146 -10.92 -4.28 -13.82
N GLY A 147 -10.00 -5.22 -14.10
CA GLY A 147 -9.56 -5.60 -15.44
C GLY A 147 -8.42 -4.74 -16.00
N ASN A 148 -7.75 -3.98 -15.15
CA ASN A 148 -6.63 -3.12 -15.51
C ASN A 148 -5.30 -3.89 -15.61
N ARG A 149 -4.26 -3.18 -16.06
CA ARG A 149 -2.84 -3.58 -16.05
C ARG A 149 -2.10 -2.72 -15.05
N ALA A 150 -0.93 -3.13 -14.58
CA ALA A 150 -0.22 -2.44 -13.52
C ALA A 150 1.28 -2.31 -13.75
N MET A 151 1.79 -1.15 -13.39
CA MET A 151 3.20 -0.91 -13.11
C MET A 151 3.34 -0.55 -11.63
N VAL A 152 4.27 -1.17 -10.93
CA VAL A 152 4.47 -0.98 -9.48
C VAL A 152 5.90 -0.55 -9.20
N LYS A 153 6.07 0.57 -8.52
CA LYS A 153 7.36 1.09 -8.07
C LYS A 153 7.49 0.87 -6.56
N MET A 154 8.47 0.06 -6.17
CA MET A 154 8.76 -0.25 -4.76
C MET A 154 9.58 0.87 -4.09
N SER A 155 9.53 0.94 -2.76
CA SER A 155 10.32 1.91 -2.00
C SER A 155 11.82 1.62 -2.05
N GLU A 156 12.64 2.65 -1.90
CA GLU A 156 14.10 2.57 -1.70
C GLU A 156 14.50 1.76 -0.47
N ASN A 157 13.64 1.70 0.54
CA ASN A 157 13.86 0.93 1.77
C ASN A 157 13.33 -0.51 1.70
N SER A 158 12.82 -0.96 0.53
CA SER A 158 12.30 -2.31 0.31
C SER A 158 13.12 -3.08 -0.74
N ARG A 159 14.46 -3.04 -0.64
CA ARG A 159 15.38 -3.55 -1.68
C ARG A 159 15.32 -5.07 -1.86
N HIS A 160 15.32 -5.81 -0.75
CA HIS A 160 15.26 -7.27 -0.78
C HIS A 160 13.91 -7.75 -1.30
N LEU A 161 12.84 -7.11 -0.86
CA LEU A 161 11.50 -7.41 -1.36
C LEU A 161 11.34 -7.02 -2.83
N ALA A 162 11.80 -5.84 -3.24
CA ALA A 162 11.75 -5.42 -4.64
C ALA A 162 12.47 -6.41 -5.55
N ARG A 163 13.67 -6.84 -5.18
CA ARG A 163 14.43 -7.86 -5.92
C ARG A 163 13.65 -9.17 -6.04
N LEU A 164 13.09 -9.68 -4.92
CA LEU A 164 12.28 -10.89 -4.92
C LEU A 164 11.09 -10.79 -5.87
N LEU A 165 10.37 -9.66 -5.84
CA LEU A 165 9.21 -9.43 -6.70
C LEU A 165 9.61 -9.34 -8.19
N ILE A 166 10.69 -8.61 -8.51
CA ILE A 166 11.22 -8.47 -9.88
C ILE A 166 11.65 -9.83 -10.45
N GLU A 167 12.29 -10.67 -9.64
CA GLU A 167 12.76 -11.99 -10.05
C GLU A 167 11.64 -13.02 -10.20
N ARG A 168 10.61 -12.99 -9.33
CA ARG A 168 9.63 -14.07 -9.23
C ARG A 168 8.29 -13.77 -9.92
N MET A 169 7.84 -12.50 -9.95
CA MET A 169 6.55 -12.12 -10.55
C MET A 169 6.44 -12.47 -12.06
N PRO A 170 7.49 -12.38 -12.88
CA PRO A 170 7.40 -12.71 -14.32
C PRO A 170 6.99 -14.16 -14.61
N ALA A 171 7.18 -15.09 -13.67
CA ALA A 171 6.70 -16.47 -13.81
C ALA A 171 5.16 -16.60 -13.62
N TYR A 172 4.51 -15.59 -13.10
CA TYR A 172 3.08 -15.54 -12.81
C TYR A 172 2.32 -14.59 -13.74
N PHE A 173 2.92 -13.46 -14.08
CA PHE A 173 2.31 -12.44 -14.93
C PHE A 173 3.27 -11.99 -16.03
N PRO A 174 2.82 -11.93 -17.28
CA PRO A 174 3.65 -11.41 -18.37
C PRO A 174 3.87 -9.89 -18.21
N PRO A 175 4.94 -9.33 -18.79
CA PRO A 175 5.31 -7.91 -18.62
C PRO A 175 4.27 -6.93 -19.17
N ASP A 176 3.43 -7.36 -20.10
CA ASP A 176 2.33 -6.57 -20.61
C ASP A 176 1.14 -6.52 -19.65
N LYS A 177 1.13 -7.32 -18.55
CA LYS A 177 0.11 -7.32 -17.49
C LYS A 177 0.60 -6.66 -16.21
N LEU A 178 1.83 -6.99 -15.77
CA LEU A 178 2.43 -6.49 -14.53
C LEU A 178 3.93 -6.31 -14.69
N GLN A 179 4.43 -5.13 -14.31
CA GLN A 179 5.86 -4.90 -14.14
C GLN A 179 6.16 -4.26 -12.79
N ILE A 180 7.24 -4.71 -12.15
CA ILE A 180 7.73 -4.21 -10.87
C ILE A 180 9.05 -3.46 -11.10
N PHE A 181 9.22 -2.31 -10.44
CA PHE A 181 10.41 -1.47 -10.48
C PHE A 181 10.90 -1.22 -9.06
N ASP A 182 12.20 -1.24 -8.88
CA ASP A 182 12.87 -0.77 -7.68
C ASP A 182 13.14 0.75 -7.75
N GLU A 183 13.69 1.32 -6.67
CA GLU A 183 14.13 2.73 -6.63
C GLU A 183 15.62 2.80 -6.93
N THR A 184 16.00 2.56 -8.18
CA THR A 184 17.36 2.76 -8.66
C THR A 184 17.39 3.95 -9.62
N GLY A 185 18.35 4.89 -9.41
CA GLY A 185 18.60 5.98 -10.35
C GLY A 185 17.43 6.96 -10.55
N GLY A 186 16.66 7.29 -9.52
CA GLY A 186 15.59 8.29 -9.60
C GLY A 186 14.29 7.82 -10.27
N VAL A 187 14.08 6.50 -10.33
CA VAL A 187 12.87 5.87 -10.89
C VAL A 187 11.58 6.51 -10.37
N GLY A 188 11.49 6.81 -9.06
CA GLY A 188 10.27 7.37 -8.47
C GLY A 188 9.84 8.71 -9.05
N ILE A 189 10.80 9.57 -9.41
CA ILE A 189 10.52 10.86 -10.02
C ILE A 189 9.96 10.64 -11.44
N GLU A 190 10.65 9.86 -12.26
CA GLU A 190 10.25 9.62 -13.65
C GLU A 190 8.95 8.80 -13.72
N PHE A 191 8.77 7.82 -12.83
CA PHE A 191 7.55 7.05 -12.73
C PHE A 191 6.31 7.94 -12.50
N SER A 192 6.42 8.95 -11.63
CA SER A 192 5.32 9.87 -11.36
C SER A 192 4.97 10.80 -12.51
N LYS A 193 5.86 10.96 -13.50
CA LYS A 193 5.64 11.76 -14.72
C LYS A 193 4.98 10.95 -15.85
N LEU A 194 4.87 9.63 -15.73
CA LEU A 194 4.28 8.81 -16.77
C LEU A 194 2.78 9.10 -16.94
N PRO A 195 2.26 9.08 -18.17
CA PRO A 195 0.84 9.32 -18.44
C PRO A 195 0.00 8.07 -18.16
N PHE A 196 -0.07 7.64 -16.89
CA PHE A 196 -0.97 6.57 -16.45
C PHE A 196 -2.45 6.95 -16.62
N ASP A 197 -3.30 5.96 -16.68
CA ASP A 197 -4.75 6.15 -16.65
C ASP A 197 -5.26 6.35 -15.21
N HIS A 198 -4.48 5.96 -14.21
CA HIS A 198 -4.62 6.27 -12.79
C HIS A 198 -3.28 6.06 -12.07
N LEU A 199 -2.99 6.86 -11.05
CA LEU A 199 -1.80 6.70 -10.21
C LEU A 199 -2.19 6.62 -8.74
N LEU A 200 -1.85 5.50 -8.09
CA LEU A 200 -1.98 5.32 -6.65
C LEU A 200 -0.62 5.58 -5.99
N PHE A 201 -0.61 6.46 -5.02
CA PHE A 201 0.57 6.76 -4.20
C PHE A 201 0.25 6.54 -2.73
N THR A 202 1.12 5.82 -2.02
CA THR A 202 1.10 5.72 -0.56
C THR A 202 2.44 6.21 -0.01
N GLY A 203 2.40 7.18 0.93
CA GLY A 203 3.62 7.74 1.50
C GLY A 203 3.42 9.05 2.28
N SER A 204 4.45 9.91 2.30
CA SER A 204 4.40 11.20 3.00
C SER A 204 3.58 12.24 2.25
N GLY A 205 2.96 13.19 2.98
CA GLY A 205 2.22 14.29 2.38
C GLY A 205 3.07 15.17 1.46
N ASN A 206 4.36 15.36 1.79
CA ASN A 206 5.28 16.16 0.96
C ASN A 206 5.56 15.47 -0.38
N THR A 207 5.85 14.17 -0.35
CA THR A 207 6.04 13.38 -1.58
C THR A 207 4.73 13.27 -2.37
N GLY A 208 3.58 13.11 -1.69
CA GLY A 208 2.27 13.06 -2.35
C GLY A 208 1.95 14.34 -3.14
N ARG A 209 2.28 15.52 -2.60
CA ARG A 209 2.15 16.80 -3.33
C ARG A 209 3.01 16.81 -4.62
N ALA A 210 4.25 16.33 -4.53
CA ALA A 210 5.15 16.27 -5.69
C ALA A 210 4.64 15.27 -6.76
N VAL A 211 4.16 14.11 -6.34
CA VAL A 211 3.55 13.10 -7.22
C VAL A 211 2.31 13.66 -7.91
N MET A 212 1.41 14.30 -7.16
CA MET A 212 0.21 14.91 -7.72
C MET A 212 0.55 16.02 -8.73
N ALA A 213 1.54 16.88 -8.41
CA ALA A 213 2.01 17.93 -9.31
C ALA A 213 2.62 17.36 -10.60
N ALA A 214 3.34 16.23 -10.53
CA ALA A 214 3.89 15.56 -11.71
C ALA A 214 2.77 14.94 -12.56
N ALA A 215 1.85 14.20 -11.95
CA ALA A 215 0.74 13.54 -12.61
C ALA A 215 -0.24 14.52 -13.30
N SER A 216 -0.43 15.72 -12.72
CA SER A 216 -1.34 16.74 -13.26
C SER A 216 -0.96 17.23 -14.66
N ARG A 217 0.32 17.15 -15.04
CA ARG A 217 0.78 17.50 -16.40
C ARG A 217 0.17 16.63 -17.49
N ASN A 218 -0.18 15.41 -17.13
CA ASN A 218 -0.84 14.43 -18.02
C ASN A 218 -2.33 14.30 -17.75
N LEU A 219 -2.92 15.14 -16.88
CA LEU A 219 -4.30 15.00 -16.39
C LEU A 219 -4.57 13.61 -15.80
N CYS A 220 -3.53 12.95 -15.28
CA CYS A 220 -3.66 11.63 -14.67
C CYS A 220 -4.35 11.74 -13.30
N PRO A 221 -5.49 11.09 -13.09
CA PRO A 221 -6.15 11.02 -11.78
C PRO A 221 -5.24 10.33 -10.76
N VAL A 222 -5.19 10.86 -9.53
CA VAL A 222 -4.39 10.29 -8.46
C VAL A 222 -5.24 9.91 -7.25
N THR A 223 -4.87 8.81 -6.60
CA THR A 223 -5.29 8.49 -5.23
C THR A 223 -4.08 8.61 -4.33
N LEU A 224 -4.20 9.43 -3.27
CA LEU A 224 -3.14 9.68 -2.30
C LEU A 224 -3.52 9.07 -0.96
N GLU A 225 -2.79 8.05 -0.55
CA GLU A 225 -2.84 7.45 0.78
C GLU A 225 -1.67 8.00 1.60
N LEU A 226 -1.97 8.77 2.65
CA LEU A 226 -0.98 9.57 3.37
C LEU A 226 -0.94 9.21 4.85
N GLY A 227 0.05 9.73 5.56
CA GLY A 227 0.15 9.59 7.01
C GLY A 227 -0.92 10.41 7.73
N GLY A 228 -1.12 10.11 8.99
CA GLY A 228 -2.06 10.80 9.87
C GLY A 228 -1.53 10.94 11.29
N LYS A 229 -2.31 11.63 12.13
CA LYS A 229 -2.12 11.83 13.56
C LYS A 229 -3.36 11.32 14.30
N SER A 230 -3.63 10.01 14.20
CA SER A 230 -4.86 9.39 14.69
C SER A 230 -4.96 9.45 16.21
N PRO A 231 -5.99 10.11 16.79
CA PRO A 231 -6.23 10.12 18.22
C PRO A 231 -6.96 8.85 18.67
N ALA A 232 -6.66 8.39 19.89
CA ALA A 232 -7.54 7.49 20.62
C ALA A 232 -8.30 8.31 21.70
N ILE A 233 -9.63 8.27 21.67
CA ILE A 233 -10.47 8.98 22.64
C ILE A 233 -11.10 7.96 23.55
N VAL A 234 -10.82 8.07 24.86
CA VAL A 234 -11.32 7.16 25.90
C VAL A 234 -12.27 7.91 26.81
N PHE A 235 -13.52 7.47 26.89
CA PHE A 235 -14.53 8.04 27.76
C PHE A 235 -14.50 7.44 29.20
N ASP A 236 -15.14 8.10 30.13
CA ASP A 236 -15.16 7.72 31.57
C ASP A 236 -15.74 6.32 31.84
N ASP A 237 -16.70 5.90 31.02
CA ASP A 237 -17.38 4.62 31.12
C ASP A 237 -16.61 3.44 30.50
N TYR A 238 -15.49 3.73 29.80
CA TYR A 238 -14.71 2.67 29.16
C TYR A 238 -13.61 2.16 30.11
N PRO A 239 -13.44 0.82 30.27
CA PRO A 239 -12.42 0.27 31.17
C PRO A 239 -10.99 0.65 30.73
N VAL A 240 -10.25 1.35 31.59
CA VAL A 240 -8.90 1.87 31.30
C VAL A 240 -7.91 0.75 30.94
N ARG A 241 -7.98 -0.40 31.61
CA ARG A 241 -7.14 -1.56 31.28
C ARG A 241 -7.36 -2.02 29.85
N THR A 242 -8.60 -2.17 29.41
CA THR A 242 -8.94 -2.57 28.04
C THR A 242 -8.48 -1.52 27.04
N ALA A 243 -8.63 -0.23 27.35
CA ALA A 243 -8.12 0.86 26.53
C ALA A 243 -6.59 0.78 26.38
N ALA A 244 -5.85 0.63 27.49
CA ALA A 244 -4.40 0.51 27.49
C ALA A 244 -3.94 -0.70 26.66
N GLU A 245 -4.53 -1.88 26.87
CA GLU A 245 -4.18 -3.10 26.13
C GLU A 245 -4.33 -2.94 24.62
N ARG A 246 -5.42 -2.30 24.16
CA ARG A 246 -5.72 -2.08 22.73
C ARG A 246 -4.86 -0.97 22.12
N ILE A 247 -4.75 0.17 22.79
CA ILE A 247 -3.96 1.31 22.32
C ILE A 247 -2.49 0.91 22.19
N LEU A 248 -1.94 0.26 23.23
CA LEU A 248 -0.54 -0.16 23.22
C LEU A 248 -0.27 -1.29 22.21
N PHE A 249 -1.26 -2.17 21.93
CA PHE A 249 -1.11 -3.16 20.87
C PHE A 249 -0.91 -2.48 19.50
N VAL A 250 -1.80 -1.55 19.17
CA VAL A 250 -1.73 -0.84 17.87
C VAL A 250 -0.49 0.07 17.81
N LYS A 251 -0.14 0.73 18.94
CA LYS A 251 1.02 1.63 19.00
C LYS A 251 2.36 0.93 18.79
N TYR A 252 2.51 -0.29 19.32
CA TYR A 252 3.77 -1.04 19.23
C TYR A 252 3.82 -1.97 18.01
N LEU A 253 2.71 -2.24 17.34
CA LEU A 253 2.70 -3.00 16.08
C LEU A 253 3.59 -2.29 15.05
N ASN A 254 4.52 -3.02 14.43
CA ASN A 254 5.53 -2.48 13.51
C ASN A 254 6.34 -1.31 14.11
N ALA A 255 6.60 -1.33 15.42
CA ALA A 255 7.20 -0.24 16.20
C ALA A 255 6.51 1.13 15.98
N GLY A 256 5.18 1.14 15.76
CA GLY A 256 4.41 2.34 15.49
C GLY A 256 4.55 2.92 14.08
N GLN A 257 5.24 2.25 13.19
CA GLN A 257 5.48 2.71 11.81
C GLN A 257 4.29 2.41 10.89
N ILE A 258 3.10 2.92 11.27
CA ILE A 258 1.82 2.70 10.61
C ILE A 258 1.13 4.04 10.39
N CYS A 259 0.58 4.26 9.20
CA CYS A 259 -0.14 5.49 8.85
C CYS A 259 -1.37 5.76 9.74
N THR A 260 -1.99 4.71 10.27
CA THR A 260 -3.20 4.74 11.12
C THR A 260 -2.92 4.37 12.58
N THR A 261 -1.64 4.29 13.00
CA THR A 261 -1.31 4.02 14.41
C THR A 261 -1.87 5.10 15.33
N VAL A 262 -2.16 4.72 16.57
CA VAL A 262 -2.52 5.72 17.59
C VAL A 262 -1.33 6.64 17.83
N ASP A 263 -1.48 7.92 17.47
CA ASP A 263 -0.43 8.93 17.69
C ASP A 263 -0.46 9.45 19.13
N HIS A 264 -1.63 9.78 19.63
CA HIS A 264 -1.87 10.25 20.98
C HIS A 264 -3.21 9.75 21.52
N ALA A 265 -3.35 9.76 22.86
CA ALA A 265 -4.57 9.35 23.53
C ALA A 265 -5.14 10.49 24.39
N TRP A 266 -6.44 10.70 24.29
CA TRP A 266 -7.21 11.58 25.15
C TRP A 266 -7.92 10.74 26.19
N LEU A 267 -7.61 11.01 27.49
CA LEU A 267 -8.21 10.34 28.62
C LEU A 267 -8.81 11.37 29.60
N PRO A 268 -9.83 11.02 30.37
CA PRO A 268 -10.26 11.81 31.51
C PRO A 268 -9.08 12.04 32.47
N PRO A 269 -8.90 13.26 33.02
CA PRO A 269 -7.71 13.57 33.85
C PRO A 269 -7.49 12.59 35.01
N GLN A 270 -8.56 12.12 35.65
CA GLN A 270 -8.51 11.17 36.76
C GLN A 270 -8.08 9.74 36.35
N ARG A 271 -8.01 9.44 35.06
CA ARG A 271 -7.65 8.12 34.52
C ARG A 271 -6.22 8.07 33.95
N ILE A 272 -5.53 9.19 33.83
CA ILE A 272 -4.20 9.27 33.22
C ILE A 272 -3.20 8.45 34.01
N ASP A 273 -3.11 8.61 35.33
CA ASP A 273 -2.13 7.89 36.18
C ASP A 273 -2.36 6.37 36.12
N GLU A 274 -3.61 5.94 36.14
CA GLU A 274 -3.97 4.53 35.99
C GLU A 274 -3.51 3.98 34.63
N PHE A 275 -3.75 4.74 33.54
CA PHE A 275 -3.31 4.35 32.19
C PHE A 275 -1.79 4.23 32.10
N VAL A 276 -1.04 5.21 32.62
CA VAL A 276 0.42 5.20 32.63
C VAL A 276 0.96 4.01 33.40
N LYS A 277 0.41 3.73 34.59
CA LYS A 277 0.80 2.54 35.38
C LYS A 277 0.57 1.25 34.59
N LEU A 278 -0.60 1.09 33.95
CA LEU A 278 -0.91 -0.06 33.13
C LEU A 278 0.01 -0.17 31.91
N ALA A 279 0.38 0.95 31.29
CA ALA A 279 1.34 0.95 30.16
C ALA A 279 2.72 0.44 30.60
N CYS A 280 3.20 0.91 31.76
CA CYS A 280 4.47 0.46 32.36
C CYS A 280 4.45 -1.03 32.77
N GLU A 281 3.28 -1.61 33.02
CA GLU A 281 3.12 -3.04 33.28
C GLU A 281 3.03 -3.89 31.99
N ILE A 282 2.30 -3.40 30.98
CA ILE A 282 1.95 -4.15 29.75
C ILE A 282 3.13 -4.20 28.79
N VAL A 283 3.81 -3.07 28.55
CA VAL A 283 4.84 -2.98 27.52
C VAL A 283 6.04 -3.90 27.80
N PRO A 284 6.64 -3.91 29.02
CA PRO A 284 7.74 -4.83 29.30
C PRO A 284 7.36 -6.30 29.31
N LYS A 285 6.08 -6.64 29.55
CA LYS A 285 5.59 -8.02 29.44
C LYS A 285 5.50 -8.50 27.98
N ARG A 286 5.10 -7.60 27.07
CA ARG A 286 5.00 -7.92 25.64
C ARG A 286 6.37 -7.91 24.96
N TYR A 287 7.19 -6.94 25.30
CA TYR A 287 8.51 -6.70 24.71
C TYR A 287 9.55 -6.56 25.81
N PRO A 288 9.99 -7.68 26.41
CA PRO A 288 10.96 -7.66 27.53
C PRO A 288 12.33 -7.12 27.12
N ARG A 289 12.63 -7.16 25.81
CA ARG A 289 13.88 -6.66 25.24
C ARG A 289 13.58 -6.06 23.85
N LEU A 290 14.34 -5.02 23.47
CA LEU A 290 14.20 -4.39 22.14
C LEU A 290 14.71 -5.29 20.99
N ASP A 291 15.61 -6.22 21.29
CA ASP A 291 16.11 -7.23 20.36
C ASP A 291 15.26 -8.52 20.36
N SER A 292 14.06 -8.48 20.92
CA SER A 292 13.09 -9.57 20.85
C SER A 292 12.71 -9.88 19.41
N PRO A 293 12.56 -11.17 19.03
CA PRO A 293 12.08 -11.55 17.71
C PRO A 293 10.66 -11.06 17.41
N ASP A 294 9.92 -10.64 18.43
CA ASP A 294 8.56 -10.11 18.32
C ASP A 294 8.50 -8.60 18.17
N TYR A 295 9.61 -7.87 18.35
CA TYR A 295 9.67 -6.42 18.21
C TYR A 295 10.37 -6.00 16.93
N THR A 296 9.66 -5.25 16.07
CA THR A 296 10.17 -4.80 14.78
C THR A 296 11.12 -3.60 14.94
N SER A 297 12.22 -3.58 14.19
CA SER A 297 13.18 -2.46 14.17
C SER A 297 12.57 -1.20 13.51
N ILE A 298 13.14 -0.03 13.85
CA ILE A 298 12.94 1.18 13.04
C ILE A 298 13.65 0.97 11.70
N ILE A 299 13.01 1.40 10.61
CA ILE A 299 13.40 1.04 9.23
C ILE A 299 14.83 1.46 8.87
N ASP A 300 15.26 2.65 9.29
CA ASP A 300 16.57 3.20 8.98
C ASP A 300 17.03 4.25 10.00
N GLU A 301 18.29 4.62 9.92
CA GLU A 301 18.92 5.63 10.78
C GLU A 301 18.25 7.00 10.65
N ARG A 302 17.82 7.39 9.46
CA ARG A 302 17.13 8.67 9.24
C ARG A 302 15.80 8.74 9.98
N ALA A 303 15.03 7.65 9.97
CA ALA A 303 13.79 7.54 10.74
C ALA A 303 14.06 7.57 12.24
N TYR A 304 15.12 6.89 12.70
CA TYR A 304 15.52 6.87 14.09
C TYR A 304 15.92 8.27 14.59
N GLN A 305 16.79 8.98 13.86
CA GLN A 305 17.21 10.35 14.22
C GLN A 305 16.04 11.33 14.26
N ARG A 306 15.06 11.18 13.35
CA ARG A 306 13.83 12.00 13.38
C ARG A 306 12.99 11.75 14.64
N LEU A 307 12.95 10.50 15.13
CA LEU A 307 12.25 10.17 16.37
C LEU A 307 12.98 10.73 17.60
N LEU A 308 14.31 10.68 17.63
CA LEU A 308 15.10 11.32 18.69
C LEU A 308 14.85 12.81 18.75
N ALA A 309 14.91 13.50 17.61
CA ALA A 309 14.64 14.93 17.55
C ALA A 309 13.22 15.29 18.02
N ALA A 310 12.23 14.43 17.78
CA ALA A 310 10.86 14.64 18.26
C ALA A 310 10.67 14.39 19.77
N LEU A 311 11.62 13.72 20.43
CA LEU A 311 11.62 13.55 21.90
C LEU A 311 12.30 14.74 22.62
N GLU A 312 13.12 15.51 21.89
CA GLU A 312 13.82 16.69 22.41
C GLU A 312 12.99 17.98 22.27
N ASP A 313 11.96 17.98 21.39
CA ASP A 313 11.05 19.11 21.15
C ASP A 313 9.92 19.14 22.18
#